data_7d84514a76d89e9e89486c749a74b4c5
#
_entry.id   7d84514a76d89e9e89486c749a74b4c5
#
_cell.length_a   1.000
_cell.length_b   1.000
_cell.length_c   1.000
_cell.angle_alpha   90.00
_cell.angle_beta   90.00
_cell.angle_gamma   90.00
#
_symmetry.space_group_name_H-M   'P 1'
#
loop_
_entity.id
_entity.type
_entity.pdbx_description
1 polymer ?
#
loop_
_entity_poly.entity_id
_entity_poly.type
_entity_poly.pdbx_seq_one_letter_code
_entity_poly.pdbx_strand_id
1 'polypeptide(L)'
;VGQLLGDPEAEVRRVLVALDITEAVADEAIAENCQLIVSHHPVMNCKWLPVQTVRQDTPQGHLLLKILRSGLSAICMHTNLDVAPGGVNDALAAALGLEDPGPLGDPEGLCRMGTLASPMPLQEFAKHVCRALQANGVRYAGDSGPVRKVAVGGGACGDYEDAAIAAGCDVFVTSDLSYHQFLDAAGKGIRLIDAGHFPTENPVCTVLAEYLRGRFPGLTVTKSASHREVIQYYVEGE
;
A
#
# COMPACT_ATOMS: atom_id res chain seq x y z
N VAL A 1 1.16 -14.98 -2.98
CA VAL A 1 2.51 -14.54 -2.56
C VAL A 1 3.55 -15.50 -3.09
N GLY A 2 4.80 -15.02 -3.21
CA GLY A 2 5.92 -15.77 -3.76
C GLY A 2 6.14 -15.47 -5.24
N GLN A 3 6.98 -16.30 -5.90
CA GLN A 3 7.23 -16.16 -7.31
C GLN A 3 6.00 -16.59 -8.13
N LEU A 4 5.49 -15.68 -8.92
CA LEU A 4 4.29 -15.90 -9.74
C LEU A 4 4.62 -16.17 -11.22
N LEU A 5 5.69 -15.57 -11.72
CA LEU A 5 6.14 -15.70 -13.11
C LEU A 5 7.66 -15.82 -13.18
N GLY A 6 8.16 -16.42 -14.24
CA GLY A 6 9.57 -16.46 -14.60
C GLY A 6 10.30 -17.72 -14.14
N ASP A 7 11.62 -17.70 -14.31
CA ASP A 7 12.52 -18.82 -14.00
C ASP A 7 13.09 -18.63 -12.57
N PRO A 8 12.87 -19.57 -11.64
CA PRO A 8 13.42 -19.50 -10.30
C PRO A 8 14.96 -19.61 -10.22
N GLU A 9 15.59 -20.13 -11.26
CA GLU A 9 17.05 -20.31 -11.35
C GLU A 9 17.74 -19.14 -12.10
N ALA A 10 16.97 -18.15 -12.57
CA ALA A 10 17.54 -17.02 -13.30
C ALA A 10 18.46 -16.18 -12.41
N GLU A 11 19.63 -15.81 -12.94
CA GLU A 11 20.53 -14.86 -12.26
C GLU A 11 19.89 -13.46 -12.25
N VAL A 12 19.77 -12.86 -11.06
CA VAL A 12 19.22 -11.54 -10.88
C VAL A 12 20.33 -10.56 -10.47
N ARG A 13 20.44 -9.47 -11.21
CA ARG A 13 21.36 -8.35 -10.93
C ARG A 13 20.66 -7.02 -10.74
N ARG A 14 19.50 -6.85 -11.38
CA ARG A 14 18.69 -5.63 -11.31
C ARG A 14 17.24 -5.97 -10.96
N VAL A 15 16.70 -5.27 -9.99
CA VAL A 15 15.36 -5.46 -9.45
C VAL A 15 14.60 -4.16 -9.51
N LEU A 16 13.37 -4.19 -10.02
CA LEU A 16 12.41 -3.09 -9.92
C LEU A 16 11.39 -3.41 -8.82
N VAL A 17 11.15 -2.46 -7.91
CA VAL A 17 10.14 -2.58 -6.86
C VAL A 17 8.95 -1.68 -7.19
N ALA A 18 7.74 -2.21 -7.14
CA ALA A 18 6.51 -1.47 -7.39
C ALA A 18 5.37 -1.96 -6.49
N LEU A 19 4.30 -1.19 -6.33
CA LEU A 19 3.11 -1.66 -5.65
C LEU A 19 2.36 -2.67 -6.52
N ASP A 20 2.05 -2.29 -7.76
CA ASP A 20 1.42 -3.14 -8.77
C ASP A 20 2.34 -3.34 -9.97
N ILE A 21 2.19 -4.46 -10.69
CA ILE A 21 2.83 -4.67 -11.98
C ILE A 21 1.86 -4.27 -13.09
N THR A 22 2.00 -3.03 -13.57
CA THR A 22 1.25 -2.49 -14.70
C THR A 22 2.05 -2.65 -16.01
N GLU A 23 1.43 -2.33 -17.16
CA GLU A 23 2.15 -2.25 -18.44
C GLU A 23 3.33 -1.27 -18.37
N ALA A 24 3.12 -0.09 -17.77
CA ALA A 24 4.18 0.92 -17.62
C ALA A 24 5.33 0.43 -16.73
N VAL A 25 5.03 -0.30 -15.66
CA VAL A 25 6.05 -0.90 -14.77
C VAL A 25 6.83 -1.99 -15.50
N ALA A 26 6.15 -2.82 -16.31
CA ALA A 26 6.81 -3.84 -17.12
C ALA A 26 7.73 -3.21 -18.18
N ASP A 27 7.28 -2.16 -18.85
CA ASP A 27 8.08 -1.41 -19.83
C ASP A 27 9.30 -0.74 -19.18
N GLU A 28 9.14 -0.16 -17.98
CA GLU A 28 10.25 0.40 -17.19
C GLU A 28 11.28 -0.68 -16.82
N ALA A 29 10.82 -1.83 -16.32
CA ALA A 29 11.70 -2.94 -15.96
C ALA A 29 12.51 -3.45 -17.17
N ILE A 30 11.87 -3.54 -18.35
CA ILE A 30 12.53 -3.92 -19.59
C ILE A 30 13.57 -2.87 -20.00
N ALA A 31 13.20 -1.59 -19.99
CA ALA A 31 14.09 -0.47 -20.37
C ALA A 31 15.31 -0.39 -19.45
N GLU A 32 15.14 -0.66 -18.17
CA GLU A 32 16.21 -0.68 -17.18
C GLU A 32 17.01 -1.99 -17.15
N ASN A 33 16.69 -2.97 -18.02
CA ASN A 33 17.30 -4.28 -18.05
C ASN A 33 17.22 -5.02 -16.71
N CYS A 34 16.08 -4.93 -16.03
CA CYS A 34 15.80 -5.71 -14.84
C CYS A 34 15.57 -7.18 -15.19
N GLN A 35 15.85 -8.09 -14.27
CA GLN A 35 15.50 -9.50 -14.37
C GLN A 35 14.32 -9.86 -13.47
N LEU A 36 14.05 -9.02 -12.45
CA LEU A 36 13.03 -9.29 -11.46
C LEU A 36 12.22 -8.03 -11.15
N ILE A 37 10.90 -8.20 -11.08
CA ILE A 37 10.00 -7.23 -10.46
C ILE A 37 9.53 -7.79 -9.12
N VAL A 38 9.68 -7.03 -8.04
CA VAL A 38 9.11 -7.35 -6.73
C VAL A 38 7.94 -6.41 -6.48
N SER A 39 6.75 -6.97 -6.33
CA SER A 39 5.53 -6.18 -6.11
C SER A 39 4.85 -6.55 -4.79
N HIS A 40 4.03 -5.62 -4.29
CA HIS A 40 3.11 -5.90 -3.21
C HIS A 40 1.89 -6.66 -3.75
N HIS A 41 1.20 -6.12 -4.74
CA HIS A 41 0.05 -6.78 -5.33
C HIS A 41 0.45 -7.89 -6.31
N PRO A 42 -0.30 -9.01 -6.31
CA PRO A 42 -0.05 -10.10 -7.24
C PRO A 42 -0.47 -9.70 -8.66
N VAL A 43 0.38 -10.02 -9.63
CA VAL A 43 0.12 -9.78 -11.05
C VAL A 43 -0.92 -10.77 -11.63
N MET A 44 -1.25 -11.84 -10.92
CA MET A 44 -2.20 -12.85 -11.34
C MET A 44 -2.71 -13.70 -10.16
N ASN A 45 -3.79 -14.47 -10.39
CA ASN A 45 -4.33 -15.47 -9.46
C ASN A 45 -4.75 -14.90 -8.09
N CYS A 46 -5.30 -13.71 -8.08
CA CYS A 46 -5.98 -13.13 -6.93
C CYS A 46 -7.49 -12.99 -7.20
N LYS A 47 -8.25 -12.63 -6.18
CA LYS A 47 -9.71 -12.54 -6.27
C LYS A 47 -10.19 -11.65 -7.43
N TRP A 48 -9.47 -10.56 -7.69
CA TRP A 48 -9.81 -9.59 -8.75
C TRP A 48 -9.11 -9.86 -10.09
N LEU A 49 -8.14 -10.77 -10.14
CA LEU A 49 -7.40 -11.16 -11.34
C LEU A 49 -7.31 -12.69 -11.46
N PRO A 50 -8.44 -13.40 -11.55
CA PRO A 50 -8.42 -14.85 -11.76
C PRO A 50 -7.94 -15.14 -13.20
N VAL A 51 -6.77 -15.76 -13.34
CA VAL A 51 -6.21 -16.11 -14.65
C VAL A 51 -6.46 -17.57 -14.95
N GLN A 52 -7.37 -17.83 -15.88
CA GLN A 52 -7.62 -19.18 -16.41
C GLN A 52 -7.01 -19.39 -17.80
N THR A 53 -6.81 -18.29 -18.55
CA THR A 53 -6.21 -18.31 -19.88
C THR A 53 -5.23 -17.16 -20.04
N VAL A 54 -4.10 -17.40 -20.74
CA VAL A 54 -3.13 -16.36 -21.07
C VAL A 54 -3.19 -16.13 -22.57
N ARG A 55 -3.89 -15.07 -22.97
CA ARG A 55 -4.14 -14.71 -24.38
C ARG A 55 -3.64 -13.32 -24.66
N GLN A 56 -3.05 -13.12 -25.83
CA GLN A 56 -2.51 -11.82 -26.27
C GLN A 56 -3.61 -10.74 -26.47
N ASP A 57 -4.84 -11.15 -26.70
CA ASP A 57 -5.97 -10.27 -26.97
C ASP A 57 -6.73 -9.81 -25.72
N THR A 58 -6.23 -10.15 -24.54
CA THR A 58 -6.76 -9.65 -23.26
C THR A 58 -5.68 -8.79 -22.56
N PRO A 59 -6.05 -7.69 -21.86
CA PRO A 59 -5.07 -6.85 -21.17
C PRO A 59 -4.16 -7.65 -20.23
N GLN A 60 -4.76 -8.49 -19.38
CA GLN A 60 -4.01 -9.34 -18.44
C GLN A 60 -3.10 -10.33 -19.13
N GLY A 61 -3.61 -11.02 -20.17
CA GLY A 61 -2.80 -11.98 -20.93
C GLY A 61 -1.68 -11.30 -21.72
N HIS A 62 -1.92 -10.09 -22.26
CA HIS A 62 -0.90 -9.27 -22.90
C HIS A 62 0.26 -8.97 -21.94
N LEU A 63 -0.06 -8.45 -20.75
CA LEU A 63 0.92 -8.11 -19.71
C LEU A 63 1.73 -9.34 -19.28
N LEU A 64 1.08 -10.48 -18.99
CA LEU A 64 1.76 -11.70 -18.59
C LEU A 64 2.69 -12.21 -19.69
N LEU A 65 2.26 -12.21 -20.95
CA LEU A 65 3.09 -12.58 -22.08
C LEU A 65 4.25 -11.62 -22.31
N LYS A 66 4.06 -10.32 -22.10
CA LYS A 66 5.13 -9.32 -22.18
C LYS A 66 6.21 -9.62 -21.15
N ILE A 67 5.86 -9.84 -19.89
CA ILE A 67 6.78 -10.17 -18.79
C ILE A 67 7.58 -11.42 -19.15
N LEU A 68 6.88 -12.51 -19.52
CA LEU A 68 7.52 -13.80 -19.83
C LEU A 68 8.44 -13.73 -21.05
N ARG A 69 8.01 -13.08 -22.15
CA ARG A 69 8.81 -12.94 -23.38
C ARG A 69 10.04 -12.07 -23.19
N SER A 70 10.02 -11.16 -22.23
CA SER A 70 11.18 -10.30 -21.90
C SER A 70 12.16 -10.97 -20.94
N GLY A 71 11.91 -12.22 -20.52
CA GLY A 71 12.76 -12.92 -19.55
C GLY A 71 12.66 -12.37 -18.12
N LEU A 72 11.63 -11.55 -17.83
CA LEU A 72 11.39 -11.02 -16.49
C LEU A 72 10.75 -12.08 -15.59
N SER A 73 11.17 -12.08 -14.34
CA SER A 73 10.50 -12.80 -13.25
C SER A 73 9.69 -11.82 -12.38
N ALA A 74 8.63 -12.31 -11.73
CA ALA A 74 7.80 -11.53 -10.84
C ALA A 74 7.57 -12.26 -9.51
N ILE A 75 7.89 -11.57 -8.41
CA ILE A 75 7.61 -11.99 -7.03
C ILE A 75 6.60 -11.03 -6.41
N CYS A 76 5.58 -11.60 -5.77
CA CYS A 76 4.60 -10.86 -5.00
C CYS A 76 4.79 -11.08 -3.50
N MET A 77 4.74 -9.99 -2.72
CA MET A 77 4.78 -9.97 -1.27
C MET A 77 3.56 -9.19 -0.76
N HIS A 78 2.41 -9.88 -0.63
CA HIS A 78 1.12 -9.30 -0.26
C HIS A 78 0.91 -9.34 1.27
N THR A 79 -0.12 -10.00 1.77
CA THR A 79 -0.47 -10.05 3.20
C THR A 79 0.69 -10.48 4.13
N ASN A 80 1.63 -11.27 3.64
CA ASN A 80 2.86 -11.58 4.39
C ASN A 80 3.74 -10.34 4.63
N LEU A 81 3.68 -9.33 3.76
CA LEU A 81 4.38 -8.06 3.94
C LEU A 81 3.57 -7.09 4.82
N ASP A 82 2.24 -7.20 4.81
CA ASP A 82 1.37 -6.37 5.68
C ASP A 82 1.65 -6.63 7.16
N VAL A 83 1.82 -7.90 7.53
CA VAL A 83 2.07 -8.32 8.92
C VAL A 83 3.54 -8.25 9.33
N ALA A 84 4.47 -8.24 8.38
CA ALA A 84 5.90 -8.30 8.67
C ALA A 84 6.38 -7.06 9.43
N PRO A 85 7.31 -7.22 10.38
CA PRO A 85 8.04 -6.09 10.95
C PRO A 85 8.75 -5.28 9.85
N GLY A 86 8.55 -3.96 9.84
CA GLY A 86 9.03 -3.08 8.78
C GLY A 86 8.26 -3.19 7.45
N GLY A 87 7.11 -3.88 7.46
CA GLY A 87 6.24 -4.04 6.29
C GLY A 87 5.32 -2.85 6.06
N VAL A 88 4.21 -3.11 5.33
CA VAL A 88 3.29 -2.05 4.85
C VAL A 88 2.82 -1.13 5.96
N ASN A 89 2.32 -1.71 7.05
CA ASN A 89 1.69 -0.91 8.11
C ASN A 89 2.69 -0.21 9.03
N ASP A 90 3.89 -0.77 9.19
CA ASP A 90 4.99 -0.06 9.87
C ASP A 90 5.50 1.10 9.00
N ALA A 91 5.60 0.91 7.68
CA ALA A 91 5.96 1.96 6.73
C ALA A 91 4.93 3.09 6.70
N LEU A 92 3.63 2.74 6.73
CA LEU A 92 2.53 3.72 6.80
C LEU A 92 2.57 4.52 8.10
N ALA A 93 2.73 3.85 9.24
CA ALA A 93 2.85 4.52 10.54
C ALA A 93 4.05 5.48 10.58
N ALA A 94 5.19 5.05 10.05
CA ALA A 94 6.40 5.88 9.95
C ALA A 94 6.19 7.08 9.01
N ALA A 95 5.53 6.89 7.86
CA ALA A 95 5.23 7.97 6.91
C ALA A 95 4.34 9.06 7.54
N LEU A 96 3.41 8.65 8.41
CA LEU A 96 2.56 9.60 9.16
C LEU A 96 3.26 10.21 10.39
N GLY A 97 4.47 9.80 10.71
CA GLY A 97 5.23 10.31 11.85
C GLY A 97 4.67 9.87 13.20
N LEU A 98 4.09 8.67 13.27
CA LEU A 98 3.57 8.14 14.54
C LEU A 98 4.73 7.71 15.46
N GLU A 99 4.64 8.11 16.72
CA GLU A 99 5.55 7.70 17.79
C GLU A 99 5.07 6.38 18.40
N ASP A 100 6.01 5.55 18.83
CA ASP A 100 5.81 4.25 19.48
C ASP A 100 4.81 3.34 18.73
N PRO A 101 5.00 3.12 17.40
CA PRO A 101 4.09 2.28 16.64
C PRO A 101 4.13 0.82 17.13
N GLY A 102 2.96 0.24 17.30
CA GLY A 102 2.79 -1.16 17.73
C GLY A 102 1.55 -1.82 17.12
N PRO A 103 1.37 -3.13 17.34
CA PRO A 103 0.21 -3.85 16.84
C PRO A 103 -1.10 -3.23 17.35
N LEU A 104 -2.11 -3.14 16.49
CA LEU A 104 -3.44 -2.68 16.87
C LEU A 104 -4.18 -3.71 17.74
N GLY A 105 -3.90 -5.00 17.54
CA GLY A 105 -4.59 -6.11 18.21
C GLY A 105 -5.76 -6.66 17.38
N ASP A 106 -5.79 -6.36 16.08
CA ASP A 106 -6.68 -7.00 15.11
C ASP A 106 -6.36 -8.50 14.99
N PRO A 107 -7.35 -9.34 14.60
CA PRO A 107 -7.18 -10.81 14.60
C PRO A 107 -6.03 -11.31 13.72
N GLU A 108 -5.78 -10.65 12.59
CA GLU A 108 -4.76 -11.00 11.62
C GLU A 108 -3.40 -10.35 11.91
N GLY A 109 -3.33 -9.36 12.82
CA GLY A 109 -2.12 -8.62 13.15
C GLY A 109 -1.62 -7.69 12.03
N LEU A 110 -2.54 -7.25 11.17
CA LEU A 110 -2.26 -6.40 10.02
C LEU A 110 -1.98 -4.96 10.46
N CYS A 111 -2.90 -4.39 11.23
CA CYS A 111 -2.90 -2.97 11.53
C CYS A 111 -1.88 -2.56 12.60
N ARG A 112 -1.55 -1.29 12.61
CA ARG A 112 -0.71 -0.67 13.64
C ARG A 112 -1.45 0.47 14.31
N MET A 113 -1.02 0.82 15.52
CA MET A 113 -1.42 2.04 16.20
C MET A 113 -0.19 2.74 16.76
N GLY A 114 -0.30 4.06 16.89
CA GLY A 114 0.75 4.89 17.50
C GLY A 114 0.17 6.23 17.95
N THR A 115 1.04 7.16 18.35
CA THR A 115 0.61 8.47 18.82
C THR A 115 1.24 9.59 18.01
N LEU A 116 0.55 10.71 17.89
CA LEU A 116 1.13 11.95 17.41
C LEU A 116 1.93 12.61 18.53
N ALA A 117 3.06 13.22 18.22
CA ALA A 117 3.87 14.02 19.16
C ALA A 117 3.05 15.08 19.87
N SER A 118 2.11 15.70 19.16
CA SER A 118 1.15 16.66 19.71
C SER A 118 -0.24 16.43 19.12
N PRO A 119 -1.31 16.54 19.93
CA PRO A 119 -2.66 16.44 19.40
C PRO A 119 -2.96 17.56 18.40
N MET A 120 -3.75 17.25 17.36
CA MET A 120 -4.20 18.23 16.39
C MET A 120 -5.68 17.98 16.00
N PRO A 121 -6.41 18.99 15.52
CA PRO A 121 -7.78 18.81 15.04
C PRO A 121 -7.84 17.81 13.85
N LEU A 122 -8.96 17.08 13.72
CA LEU A 122 -9.14 16.08 12.65
C LEU A 122 -8.83 16.64 11.25
N GLN A 123 -9.32 17.84 10.94
CA GLN A 123 -9.08 18.45 9.63
C GLN A 123 -7.58 18.70 9.37
N GLU A 124 -6.84 19.16 10.38
CA GLU A 124 -5.39 19.36 10.23
C GLU A 124 -4.64 18.03 10.10
N PHE A 125 -5.12 17.00 10.81
CA PHE A 125 -4.57 15.66 10.65
C PHE A 125 -4.88 15.08 9.25
N ALA A 126 -6.08 15.28 8.72
CA ALA A 126 -6.41 14.87 7.33
C ALA A 126 -5.51 15.57 6.29
N LYS A 127 -5.22 16.88 6.47
CA LYS A 127 -4.24 17.58 5.64
C LYS A 127 -2.83 17.02 5.79
N HIS A 128 -2.44 16.66 7.02
CA HIS A 128 -1.14 16.02 7.29
C HIS A 128 -1.05 14.67 6.56
N VAL A 129 -2.06 13.81 6.70
CA VAL A 129 -2.14 12.50 6.01
C VAL A 129 -2.02 12.69 4.49
N CYS A 130 -2.80 13.59 3.90
CA CYS A 130 -2.76 13.87 2.47
C CYS A 130 -1.36 14.24 1.98
N ARG A 131 -0.66 15.12 2.71
CA ARG A 131 0.69 15.55 2.37
C ARG A 131 1.75 14.48 2.60
N ALA A 132 1.69 13.81 3.75
CA ALA A 132 2.67 12.79 4.14
C ALA A 132 2.67 11.59 3.18
N LEU A 133 1.49 11.20 2.70
CA LEU A 133 1.31 10.10 1.77
C LEU A 133 1.34 10.53 0.29
N GLN A 134 1.46 11.84 0.02
CA GLN A 134 1.40 12.40 -1.34
C GLN A 134 0.11 11.99 -2.07
N ALA A 135 -1.00 11.90 -1.31
CA ALA A 135 -2.30 11.54 -1.87
C ALA A 135 -2.88 12.70 -2.68
N ASN A 136 -3.61 12.38 -3.76
CA ASN A 136 -4.32 13.37 -4.57
C ASN A 136 -5.51 14.02 -3.84
N GLY A 137 -5.95 13.39 -2.74
CA GLY A 137 -7.03 13.83 -1.86
C GLY A 137 -7.31 12.77 -0.80
N VAL A 138 -8.04 13.15 0.25
CA VAL A 138 -8.50 12.23 1.29
C VAL A 138 -9.98 12.48 1.58
N ARG A 139 -10.71 11.42 1.92
CA ARG A 139 -12.07 11.50 2.46
C ARG A 139 -11.99 11.32 3.97
N TYR A 140 -12.75 12.07 4.74
CA TYR A 140 -12.79 11.88 6.19
C TYR A 140 -14.15 12.20 6.78
N ALA A 141 -14.45 11.58 7.92
CA ALA A 141 -15.65 11.84 8.71
C ALA A 141 -15.35 11.73 10.21
N GLY A 142 -16.11 12.48 10.99
CA GLY A 142 -16.04 12.54 12.44
C GLY A 142 -16.11 13.98 12.95
N ASP A 143 -16.14 14.14 14.27
CA ASP A 143 -16.11 15.46 14.91
C ASP A 143 -14.72 16.12 14.80
N SER A 144 -14.67 17.43 15.08
CA SER A 144 -13.44 18.24 15.01
C SER A 144 -12.52 18.09 16.22
N GLY A 145 -12.79 17.13 17.11
CA GLY A 145 -12.00 16.91 18.32
C GLY A 145 -10.52 16.62 18.05
N PRO A 146 -9.69 16.68 19.08
CA PRO A 146 -8.26 16.43 18.95
C PRO A 146 -8.00 14.96 18.59
N VAL A 147 -7.07 14.75 17.68
CA VAL A 147 -6.51 13.44 17.29
C VAL A 147 -5.13 13.33 17.93
N ARG A 148 -4.89 12.27 18.68
CA ARG A 148 -3.58 11.93 19.23
C ARG A 148 -3.23 10.46 19.00
N LYS A 149 -4.13 9.54 19.34
CA LYS A 149 -3.93 8.10 19.16
C LYS A 149 -4.51 7.66 17.81
N VAL A 150 -3.67 7.15 16.95
CA VAL A 150 -3.98 6.87 15.55
C VAL A 150 -3.83 5.38 15.30
N ALA A 151 -4.86 4.76 14.70
CA ALA A 151 -4.75 3.45 14.08
C ALA A 151 -4.50 3.61 12.58
N VAL A 152 -3.71 2.70 11.99
CA VAL A 152 -3.42 2.67 10.55
C VAL A 152 -3.57 1.25 9.99
N GLY A 153 -4.12 1.17 8.78
CA GLY A 153 -4.21 -0.05 8.00
C GLY A 153 -4.10 0.28 6.51
N GLY A 154 -3.00 -0.10 5.86
CA GLY A 154 -2.77 0.11 4.43
C GLY A 154 -3.76 -0.71 3.61
N GLY A 155 -4.20 -0.15 2.47
CA GLY A 155 -5.21 -0.79 1.64
C GLY A 155 -6.59 -0.85 2.30
N ALA A 156 -7.40 -1.81 1.93
CA ALA A 156 -8.80 -1.97 2.34
C ALA A 156 -8.92 -2.63 3.73
N CYS A 157 -8.50 -1.93 4.79
CA CYS A 157 -8.55 -2.41 6.17
C CYS A 157 -9.79 -1.94 6.97
N GLY A 158 -10.83 -1.45 6.30
CA GLY A 158 -12.03 -0.91 6.95
C GLY A 158 -12.72 -1.88 7.93
N ASP A 159 -12.57 -3.18 7.75
CA ASP A 159 -13.16 -4.21 8.62
C ASP A 159 -12.52 -4.27 10.02
N TYR A 160 -11.37 -3.60 10.23
CA TYR A 160 -10.68 -3.53 11.53
C TYR A 160 -11.04 -2.28 12.35
N GLU A 161 -12.05 -1.53 11.95
CA GLU A 161 -12.54 -0.34 12.67
C GLU A 161 -12.85 -0.65 14.14
N ASP A 162 -13.53 -1.78 14.41
CA ASP A 162 -13.89 -2.18 15.78
C ASP A 162 -12.64 -2.48 16.65
N ALA A 163 -11.55 -2.96 16.05
CA ALA A 163 -10.28 -3.14 16.78
C ALA A 163 -9.66 -1.77 17.12
N ALA A 164 -9.74 -0.78 16.23
CA ALA A 164 -9.27 0.57 16.51
C ALA A 164 -10.07 1.24 17.65
N ILE A 165 -11.39 1.03 17.68
CA ILE A 165 -12.28 1.49 18.77
C ILE A 165 -11.88 0.82 20.09
N ALA A 166 -11.75 -0.51 20.11
CA ALA A 166 -11.38 -1.27 21.29
C ALA A 166 -10.00 -0.87 21.84
N ALA A 167 -9.08 -0.51 20.96
CA ALA A 167 -7.77 0.02 21.34
C ALA A 167 -7.82 1.48 21.84
N GLY A 168 -8.97 2.15 21.76
CA GLY A 168 -9.14 3.54 22.18
C GLY A 168 -8.42 4.54 21.27
N CYS A 169 -8.37 4.26 19.97
CA CYS A 169 -7.83 5.19 18.97
C CYS A 169 -8.83 6.32 18.69
N ASP A 170 -8.31 7.52 18.45
CA ASP A 170 -9.13 8.68 18.11
C ASP A 170 -9.56 8.68 16.64
N VAL A 171 -8.73 8.08 15.79
CA VAL A 171 -8.93 8.01 14.34
C VAL A 171 -8.33 6.73 13.76
N PHE A 172 -8.96 6.22 12.71
CA PHE A 172 -8.41 5.13 11.88
C PHE A 172 -8.16 5.63 10.47
N VAL A 173 -6.91 5.50 10.00
CA VAL A 173 -6.47 5.83 8.65
C VAL A 173 -6.33 4.54 7.85
N THR A 174 -7.08 4.45 6.75
CA THR A 174 -7.10 3.26 5.86
C THR A 174 -7.55 3.67 4.46
N SER A 175 -8.06 2.75 3.64
CA SER A 175 -8.65 3.05 2.34
C SER A 175 -9.88 2.21 2.02
N ASP A 176 -10.48 2.52 0.87
CA ASP A 176 -11.64 1.81 0.28
C ASP A 176 -12.87 1.75 1.21
N LEU A 177 -13.03 2.75 2.04
CA LEU A 177 -14.14 2.84 2.97
C LEU A 177 -15.45 3.10 2.24
N SER A 178 -16.47 2.32 2.59
CA SER A 178 -17.83 2.50 2.09
C SER A 178 -18.52 3.69 2.75
N TYR A 179 -19.58 4.20 2.10
CA TYR A 179 -20.42 5.25 2.66
C TYR A 179 -20.96 4.90 4.05
N HIS A 180 -21.38 3.64 4.26
CA HIS A 180 -21.97 3.22 5.54
C HIS A 180 -20.94 3.18 6.67
N GLN A 181 -19.68 2.80 6.40
CA GLN A 181 -18.63 2.89 7.41
C GLN A 181 -18.42 4.33 7.88
N PHE A 182 -18.38 5.30 6.96
CA PHE A 182 -18.32 6.73 7.33
C PHE A 182 -19.55 7.20 8.10
N LEU A 183 -20.73 6.73 7.72
CA LEU A 183 -21.98 7.11 8.38
C LEU A 183 -22.03 6.58 9.83
N ASP A 184 -21.60 5.34 10.03
CA ASP A 184 -21.69 4.65 11.32
C ASP A 184 -20.57 5.08 12.29
N ALA A 185 -19.43 5.55 11.78
CA ALA A 185 -18.24 5.91 12.57
C ALA A 185 -18.55 6.93 13.67
N ALA A 186 -19.37 7.94 13.37
CA ALA A 186 -19.75 8.95 14.35
C ALA A 186 -20.57 8.35 15.51
N GLY A 187 -21.46 7.39 15.23
CA GLY A 187 -22.22 6.65 16.22
C GLY A 187 -21.36 5.71 17.06
N LYS A 188 -20.27 5.21 16.49
CA LYS A 188 -19.29 4.33 17.14
C LYS A 188 -18.22 5.09 17.93
N GLY A 189 -18.13 6.43 17.78
CA GLY A 189 -17.18 7.26 18.51
C GLY A 189 -15.74 7.22 17.98
N ILE A 190 -15.54 6.87 16.70
CA ILE A 190 -14.25 6.91 16.00
C ILE A 190 -14.34 7.88 14.80
N ARG A 191 -13.21 8.45 14.44
CA ARG A 191 -13.04 9.22 13.21
C ARG A 191 -12.38 8.36 12.16
N LEU A 192 -12.76 8.53 10.89
CA LEU A 192 -12.20 7.78 9.77
C LEU A 192 -11.54 8.72 8.77
N ILE A 193 -10.39 8.29 8.25
CA ILE A 193 -9.73 8.90 7.09
C ILE A 193 -9.47 7.81 6.07
N ASP A 194 -10.04 7.97 4.88
CA ASP A 194 -9.72 7.19 3.69
C ASP A 194 -8.72 7.98 2.87
N ALA A 195 -7.49 7.51 2.85
CA ALA A 195 -6.39 8.19 2.19
C ALA A 195 -6.03 7.58 0.81
N GLY A 196 -6.84 6.63 0.35
CA GLY A 196 -6.64 5.92 -0.90
C GLY A 196 -5.73 4.69 -0.77
N HIS A 197 -5.99 3.69 -1.60
CA HIS A 197 -5.28 2.40 -1.57
C HIS A 197 -3.78 2.59 -1.85
N PHE A 198 -3.46 3.12 -3.03
CA PHE A 198 -2.07 3.38 -3.44
C PHE A 198 -1.29 4.24 -2.43
N PRO A 199 -1.78 5.39 -1.95
CA PRO A 199 -1.03 6.22 -1.01
C PRO A 199 -0.75 5.54 0.33
N THR A 200 -1.68 4.70 0.83
CA THR A 200 -1.51 4.03 2.12
C THR A 200 -0.52 2.87 2.07
N GLU A 201 -0.31 2.25 0.92
CA GLU A 201 0.59 1.10 0.76
C GLU A 201 1.92 1.44 0.07
N ASN A 202 1.95 2.44 -0.83
CA ASN A 202 3.15 2.78 -1.59
C ASN A 202 4.40 3.15 -0.75
N PRO A 203 4.30 3.64 0.50
CA PRO A 203 5.47 3.83 1.38
C PRO A 203 6.33 2.56 1.50
N VAL A 204 5.73 1.36 1.54
CA VAL A 204 6.46 0.09 1.66
C VAL A 204 7.42 -0.15 0.49
N CYS A 205 7.10 0.32 -0.71
CA CYS A 205 7.97 0.11 -1.88
C CYS A 205 9.36 0.75 -1.68
N THR A 206 9.44 1.88 -0.98
CA THR A 206 10.72 2.52 -0.63
C THR A 206 11.47 1.68 0.41
N VAL A 207 10.78 1.29 1.48
CA VAL A 207 11.35 0.45 2.55
C VAL A 207 11.84 -0.89 2.01
N LEU A 208 11.05 -1.53 1.16
CA LEU A 208 11.41 -2.81 0.53
C LEU A 208 12.64 -2.67 -0.39
N ALA A 209 12.70 -1.59 -1.18
CA ALA A 209 13.87 -1.33 -2.03
C ALA A 209 15.14 -1.11 -1.20
N GLU A 210 15.05 -0.38 -0.09
CA GLU A 210 16.17 -0.16 0.84
C GLU A 210 16.59 -1.47 1.54
N TYR A 211 15.62 -2.26 1.99
CA TYR A 211 15.88 -3.58 2.56
C TYR A 211 16.63 -4.49 1.60
N LEU A 212 16.17 -4.59 0.35
CA LEU A 212 16.81 -5.41 -0.67
C LEU A 212 18.24 -4.95 -1.00
N ARG A 213 18.48 -3.63 -1.10
CA ARG A 213 19.83 -3.06 -1.28
C ARG A 213 20.75 -3.43 -0.13
N GLY A 214 20.28 -3.32 1.11
CA GLY A 214 21.05 -3.65 2.30
C GLY A 214 21.33 -5.15 2.44
N ARG A 215 20.35 -5.97 2.10
CA ARG A 215 20.45 -7.44 2.25
C ARG A 215 21.27 -8.10 1.14
N PHE A 216 21.25 -7.52 -0.06
CA PHE A 216 21.91 -8.06 -1.25
C PHE A 216 22.76 -6.96 -1.94
N PRO A 217 23.96 -6.66 -1.41
CA PRO A 217 24.77 -5.52 -1.88
C PRO A 217 25.25 -5.66 -3.34
N GLY A 218 25.12 -6.85 -3.94
CA GLY A 218 25.42 -7.07 -5.37
C GLY A 218 24.26 -6.71 -6.31
N LEU A 219 23.06 -6.42 -5.78
CA LEU A 219 21.90 -6.05 -6.59
C LEU A 219 21.80 -4.54 -6.80
N THR A 220 21.45 -4.15 -8.02
CA THR A 220 20.91 -2.82 -8.29
C THR A 220 19.39 -2.89 -8.08
N VAL A 221 18.87 -2.16 -7.10
CA VAL A 221 17.44 -2.14 -6.79
C VAL A 221 16.89 -0.74 -6.96
N THR A 222 15.88 -0.57 -7.80
CA THR A 222 15.18 0.71 -8.01
C THR A 222 13.70 0.59 -7.63
N LYS A 223 13.11 1.67 -7.13
CA LYS A 223 11.66 1.79 -7.00
C LYS A 223 11.12 2.34 -8.31
N SER A 224 10.03 1.77 -8.81
CA SER A 224 9.40 2.23 -10.04
C SER A 224 9.01 3.71 -9.97
N ALA A 225 9.35 4.44 -11.02
CA ALA A 225 8.93 5.81 -11.26
C ALA A 225 7.68 5.89 -12.14
N SER A 226 7.36 4.82 -12.86
CA SER A 226 6.18 4.74 -13.73
C SER A 226 4.90 4.44 -12.98
N HIS A 227 4.98 3.78 -11.81
CA HIS A 227 3.80 3.47 -11.01
C HIS A 227 3.37 4.66 -10.18
N ARG A 228 2.15 5.13 -10.38
CA ARG A 228 1.58 6.32 -9.73
C ARG A 228 0.12 6.07 -9.36
N GLU A 229 -0.36 6.88 -8.39
CA GLU A 229 -1.79 6.94 -8.07
C GLU A 229 -2.62 7.27 -9.33
N VAL A 230 -3.64 6.43 -9.56
CA VAL A 230 -4.53 6.56 -10.73
C VAL A 230 -5.79 7.35 -10.42
N ILE A 231 -6.17 7.44 -9.13
CA ILE A 231 -7.36 8.16 -8.69
C ILE A 231 -7.08 9.65 -8.66
N GLN A 232 -7.94 10.42 -9.29
CA GLN A 232 -7.89 11.87 -9.29
C GLN A 232 -9.17 12.42 -8.66
N TYR A 233 -9.04 13.56 -8.00
CA TYR A 233 -10.17 14.26 -7.40
C TYR A 233 -10.44 15.53 -8.19
N TYR A 234 -11.70 15.76 -8.52
CA TYR A 234 -12.15 17.05 -9.04
C TYR A 234 -12.87 17.79 -7.92
N VAL A 235 -12.42 19.00 -7.62
CA VAL A 235 -13.06 19.90 -6.65
C VAL A 235 -13.42 21.17 -7.41
N GLU A 236 -14.70 21.53 -7.40
CA GLU A 236 -15.18 22.74 -8.08
C GLU A 236 -14.65 23.99 -7.35
N GLY A 237 -13.95 24.84 -8.08
CA GLY A 237 -13.43 26.11 -7.54
C GLY A 237 -11.92 26.16 -7.26
N GLU A 238 -11.18 25.12 -7.62
CA GLU A 238 -9.71 25.17 -7.72
C GLU A 238 -9.21 25.38 -9.15
#